data_c3e6b31d74018c304cc158cef38c529e
#
_entry.id   c3e6b31d74018c304cc158cef38c529e
#
_cell.length_a   1.000
_cell.length_b   1.000
_cell.length_c   1.000
_cell.angle_alpha   90.00
_cell.angle_beta   90.00
_cell.angle_gamma   90.00
#
_symmetry.space_group_name_H-M   'P 1'
#
loop_
_entity.id
_entity.type
_entity.pdbx_description
1 polymer ?
#
loop_
_entity_poly.entity_id
_entity_poly.type
_entity_poly.pdbx_seq_one_letter_code
_entity_poly.pdbx_strand_id
1 'polypeptide(L)'
;VAENIAFPLEILGKSKNEIKERVEELAKLVGLEDRLNAYPSQLSGGQKQRVGIARALAGKPSILLCDEATSALDPETTAEVLNLIKEIHRKTNITVVLITHEMNVIKTICTKVAVIDGGTIAENGLVSEVFYHPTQEVTKKFLSQTSFASEIEERENIEEWKKVFADGIII
;
A
#
# COMPACT_ATOMS: atom_id res chain seq x y z
N VAL A 1 -7.89 18.50 7.82
CA VAL A 1 -6.80 17.52 7.69
C VAL A 1 -6.12 17.32 9.03
N ALA A 2 -5.61 18.37 9.67
CA ALA A 2 -4.89 18.26 10.93
C ALA A 2 -5.66 17.48 12.00
N GLU A 3 -6.92 17.78 12.22
CA GLU A 3 -7.78 17.07 13.20
C GLU A 3 -7.90 15.55 12.89
N ASN A 4 -7.99 15.18 11.63
CA ASN A 4 -8.03 13.77 11.23
C ASN A 4 -6.73 13.02 11.60
N ILE A 5 -5.59 13.66 11.41
CA ILE A 5 -4.28 13.08 11.76
C ILE A 5 -4.08 13.10 13.28
N ALA A 6 -4.57 14.13 13.98
CA ALA A 6 -4.48 14.27 15.43
C ALA A 6 -5.31 13.24 16.19
N PHE A 7 -6.47 12.86 15.65
CA PHE A 7 -7.48 12.07 16.34
C PHE A 7 -6.95 10.80 17.04
N PRO A 8 -6.12 9.94 16.41
CA PRO A 8 -5.56 8.78 17.11
C PRO A 8 -4.64 9.17 18.28
N LEU A 9 -3.94 10.30 18.18
CA LEU A 9 -3.04 10.77 19.22
C LEU A 9 -3.79 11.33 20.43
N GLU A 10 -4.95 11.96 20.20
CA GLU A 10 -5.86 12.41 21.24
C GLU A 10 -6.40 11.21 22.05
N ILE A 11 -6.82 10.15 21.35
CA ILE A 11 -7.26 8.90 22.00
C ILE A 11 -6.13 8.28 22.85
N LEU A 12 -4.88 8.38 22.38
CA LEU A 12 -3.71 7.91 23.10
C LEU A 12 -3.28 8.84 24.27
N GLY A 13 -4.02 9.91 24.52
CA GLY A 13 -3.77 10.84 25.63
C GLY A 13 -2.48 11.66 25.46
N LYS A 14 -2.02 11.89 24.22
CA LYS A 14 -0.83 12.69 23.96
C LYS A 14 -1.05 14.17 24.29
N SER A 15 0.01 14.84 24.70
CA SER A 15 -0.04 16.28 24.96
C SER A 15 -0.26 17.10 23.67
N LYS A 16 -0.80 18.30 23.79
CA LYS A 16 -1.05 19.19 22.63
C LYS A 16 0.22 19.46 21.80
N ASN A 17 1.37 19.56 22.44
CA ASN A 17 2.65 19.81 21.76
C ASN A 17 3.08 18.57 20.97
N GLU A 18 3.04 17.36 21.58
CA GLU A 18 3.35 16.10 20.88
C GLU A 18 2.41 15.89 19.66
N ILE A 19 1.12 16.19 19.83
CA ILE A 19 0.14 16.09 18.75
C ILE A 19 0.51 17.02 17.60
N LYS A 20 0.78 18.30 17.91
CA LYS A 20 1.13 19.31 16.91
C LYS A 20 2.37 18.90 16.11
N GLU A 21 3.46 18.56 16.79
CA GLU A 21 4.72 18.14 16.17
C GLU A 21 4.51 16.91 15.27
N ARG A 22 3.76 15.91 15.76
CA ARG A 22 3.50 14.69 15.00
C ARG A 22 2.60 14.91 13.81
N VAL A 23 1.61 15.78 13.90
CA VAL A 23 0.73 16.16 12.78
C VAL A 23 1.53 16.88 11.69
N GLU A 24 2.40 17.83 12.05
CA GLU A 24 3.27 18.52 11.10
C GLU A 24 4.25 17.57 10.41
N GLU A 25 4.88 16.66 11.16
CA GLU A 25 5.76 15.61 10.62
C GLU A 25 5.04 14.73 9.59
N LEU A 26 3.84 14.24 9.95
CA LEU A 26 3.07 13.36 9.08
C LEU A 26 2.51 14.08 7.86
N ALA A 27 2.04 15.31 8.03
CA ALA A 27 1.57 16.11 6.89
C ALA A 27 2.69 16.31 5.86
N LYS A 28 3.91 16.59 6.33
CA LYS A 28 5.10 16.71 5.48
C LYS A 28 5.45 15.36 4.82
N LEU A 29 5.36 14.26 5.57
CA LEU A 29 5.64 12.91 5.04
C LEU A 29 4.73 12.55 3.86
N VAL A 30 3.44 12.97 3.92
CA VAL A 30 2.46 12.66 2.88
C VAL A 30 2.25 13.81 1.86
N GLY A 31 3.02 14.92 1.96
CA GLY A 31 2.95 16.06 1.05
C GLY A 31 1.65 16.87 1.16
N LEU A 32 1.17 17.11 2.38
CA LEU A 32 -0.06 17.83 2.68
C LEU A 32 0.14 18.95 3.70
N GLU A 33 1.34 19.47 3.86
CA GLU A 33 1.65 20.57 4.78
C GLU A 33 0.84 21.84 4.50
N ASP A 34 0.56 22.12 3.24
CA ASP A 34 -0.25 23.26 2.80
C ASP A 34 -1.75 23.07 3.00
N ARG A 35 -2.17 21.85 3.37
CA ARG A 35 -3.57 21.44 3.46
C ARG A 35 -4.05 21.14 4.88
N LEU A 36 -3.25 21.44 5.91
CA LEU A 36 -3.59 21.15 7.30
C LEU A 36 -4.96 21.69 7.73
N ASN A 37 -5.35 22.86 7.23
CA ASN A 37 -6.63 23.49 7.54
C ASN A 37 -7.77 23.11 6.58
N ALA A 38 -7.49 22.28 5.56
CA ALA A 38 -8.50 21.89 4.58
C ALA A 38 -9.51 20.89 5.15
N TYR A 39 -10.75 21.00 4.72
CA TYR A 39 -11.82 20.03 4.98
C TYR A 39 -11.78 18.89 3.94
N PRO A 40 -12.32 17.69 4.27
CA PRO A 40 -12.35 16.56 3.33
C PRO A 40 -13.01 16.88 1.98
N SER A 41 -14.01 17.76 1.95
CA SER A 41 -14.67 18.17 0.71
C SER A 41 -13.79 19.00 -0.24
N GLN A 42 -12.69 19.54 0.26
CA GLN A 42 -11.72 20.36 -0.49
C GLN A 42 -10.53 19.54 -1.02
N LEU A 43 -10.52 18.23 -0.77
CA LEU A 43 -9.42 17.34 -1.13
C LEU A 43 -9.79 16.44 -2.31
N SER A 44 -8.82 16.18 -3.19
CA SER A 44 -8.92 15.13 -4.20
C SER A 44 -8.99 13.72 -3.57
N GLY A 45 -9.32 12.70 -4.36
CA GLY A 45 -9.31 11.30 -3.92
C GLY A 45 -7.96 10.88 -3.35
N GLY A 46 -6.88 11.12 -4.09
CA GLY A 46 -5.53 10.82 -3.65
C GLY A 46 -5.10 11.59 -2.38
N GLN A 47 -5.49 12.86 -2.26
CA GLN A 47 -5.24 13.63 -1.04
C GLN A 47 -5.97 13.05 0.17
N LYS A 48 -7.23 12.63 0.00
CA LYS A 48 -7.98 11.93 1.06
C LYS A 48 -7.29 10.63 1.48
N GLN A 49 -6.78 9.87 0.51
CA GLN A 49 -6.04 8.64 0.78
C GLN A 49 -4.74 8.92 1.56
N ARG A 50 -4.00 9.95 1.18
CA ARG A 50 -2.79 10.39 1.90
C ARG A 50 -3.10 10.82 3.34
N VAL A 51 -4.23 11.49 3.59
CA VAL A 51 -4.71 11.78 4.96
C VAL A 51 -5.01 10.50 5.73
N GLY A 52 -5.64 9.50 5.10
CA GLY A 52 -5.90 8.19 5.69
C GLY A 52 -4.62 7.47 6.12
N ILE A 53 -3.60 7.48 5.25
CA ILE A 53 -2.28 6.92 5.55
C ILE A 53 -1.62 7.66 6.71
N ALA A 54 -1.58 9.00 6.69
CA ALA A 54 -1.01 9.80 7.77
C ALA A 54 -1.70 9.52 9.12
N ARG A 55 -3.03 9.44 9.12
CA ARG A 55 -3.82 9.09 10.30
C ARG A 55 -3.47 7.71 10.84
N ALA A 56 -3.33 6.71 9.96
CA ALA A 56 -2.94 5.35 10.36
C ALA A 56 -1.53 5.30 10.98
N LEU A 57 -0.62 6.14 10.49
CA LEU A 57 0.75 6.23 10.98
C LEU A 57 0.92 7.05 12.26
N ALA A 58 -0.12 7.78 12.71
CA ALA A 58 -0.03 8.71 13.83
C ALA A 58 0.47 8.03 15.12
N GLY A 59 -0.07 6.87 15.44
CA GLY A 59 0.27 6.08 16.62
C GLY A 59 1.59 5.30 16.51
N LYS A 60 2.39 5.46 15.46
CA LYS A 60 3.62 4.70 15.19
C LYS A 60 3.38 3.18 15.22
N PRO A 61 2.48 2.65 14.39
CA PRO A 61 2.20 1.23 14.33
C PRO A 61 3.40 0.45 13.78
N SER A 62 3.48 -0.84 14.07
CA SER A 62 4.45 -1.76 13.46
C SER A 62 3.96 -2.34 12.13
N ILE A 63 2.65 -2.29 11.88
CA ILE A 63 2.00 -2.81 10.66
C ILE A 63 1.04 -1.74 10.14
N LEU A 64 1.10 -1.47 8.83
CA LEU A 64 0.14 -0.64 8.10
C LEU A 64 -0.73 -1.56 7.24
N LEU A 65 -2.03 -1.59 7.53
CA LEU A 65 -3.02 -2.30 6.72
C LEU A 65 -3.65 -1.34 5.72
N CYS A 66 -3.61 -1.70 4.44
CA CYS A 66 -4.18 -0.94 3.34
C CYS A 66 -5.21 -1.82 2.62
N ASP A 67 -6.49 -1.58 2.88
CA ASP A 67 -7.59 -2.28 2.24
C ASP A 67 -8.07 -1.46 1.05
N GLU A 68 -7.90 -2.01 -0.17
CA GLU A 68 -8.25 -1.38 -1.45
C GLU A 68 -7.82 0.09 -1.57
N ALA A 69 -6.61 0.41 -1.11
CA ALA A 69 -6.12 1.79 -0.97
C ALA A 69 -6.10 2.61 -2.28
N THR A 70 -6.24 1.97 -3.43
CA THR A 70 -6.14 2.59 -4.76
C THR A 70 -7.34 2.35 -5.66
N SER A 71 -8.31 1.53 -5.26
CA SER A 71 -9.42 1.06 -6.11
C SER A 71 -10.33 2.17 -6.68
N ALA A 72 -10.38 3.34 -6.05
CA ALA A 72 -11.19 4.49 -6.46
C ALA A 72 -10.36 5.64 -7.06
N LEU A 73 -9.10 5.38 -7.41
CA LEU A 73 -8.17 6.38 -7.93
C LEU A 73 -7.88 6.14 -9.42
N ASP A 74 -7.56 7.21 -10.13
CA ASP A 74 -7.03 7.12 -11.48
C ASP A 74 -5.59 6.55 -11.47
N PRO A 75 -5.08 6.03 -12.60
CA PRO A 75 -3.77 5.36 -12.64
C PRO A 75 -2.59 6.22 -12.20
N GLU A 76 -2.60 7.52 -12.49
CA GLU A 76 -1.53 8.43 -12.10
C GLU A 76 -1.52 8.65 -10.58
N THR A 77 -2.68 8.95 -10.01
CA THR A 77 -2.85 9.08 -8.56
C THR A 77 -2.55 7.77 -7.81
N THR A 78 -2.92 6.62 -8.40
CA THR A 78 -2.56 5.28 -7.88
C THR A 78 -1.05 5.14 -7.77
N ALA A 79 -0.31 5.45 -8.83
CA ALA A 79 1.15 5.37 -8.82
C ALA A 79 1.78 6.28 -7.74
N GLU A 80 1.25 7.49 -7.56
CA GLU A 80 1.72 8.40 -6.51
C GLU A 80 1.50 7.85 -5.10
N VAL A 81 0.32 7.27 -4.82
CA VAL A 81 0.00 6.68 -3.51
C VAL A 81 0.87 5.45 -3.24
N LEU A 82 1.08 4.58 -4.23
CA LEU A 82 1.96 3.43 -4.10
C LEU A 82 3.42 3.83 -3.85
N ASN A 83 3.92 4.84 -4.54
CA ASN A 83 5.26 5.38 -4.31
C ASN A 83 5.40 5.97 -2.90
N LEU A 84 4.38 6.67 -2.40
CA LEU A 84 4.36 7.15 -1.03
C LEU A 84 4.44 5.99 -0.02
N ILE A 85 3.67 4.90 -0.22
CA ILE A 85 3.70 3.73 0.64
C ILE A 85 5.10 3.09 0.64
N LYS A 86 5.75 2.96 -0.54
CA LYS A 86 7.14 2.48 -0.65
C LYS A 86 8.12 3.36 0.14
N GLU A 87 8.00 4.68 0.01
CA GLU A 87 8.85 5.61 0.75
C GLU A 87 8.66 5.48 2.27
N ILE A 88 7.41 5.36 2.73
CA ILE A 88 7.08 5.16 4.14
C ILE A 88 7.74 3.87 4.64
N HIS A 89 7.52 2.75 3.93
CA HIS A 89 8.15 1.47 4.28
C HIS A 89 9.66 1.60 4.40
N ARG A 90 10.33 2.18 3.39
CA ARG A 90 11.79 2.36 3.38
C ARG A 90 12.31 3.24 4.51
N LYS A 91 11.58 4.34 4.85
CA LYS A 91 12.00 5.30 5.87
C LYS A 91 11.74 4.81 7.29
N THR A 92 10.70 4.01 7.51
CA THR A 92 10.22 3.63 8.85
C THR A 92 10.38 2.15 9.17
N ASN A 93 10.72 1.33 8.18
CA ASN A 93 10.78 -0.14 8.26
C ASN A 93 9.48 -0.79 8.77
N ILE A 94 8.33 -0.11 8.54
CA ILE A 94 7.00 -0.62 8.89
C ILE A 94 6.63 -1.78 7.97
N THR A 95 6.03 -2.83 8.50
CA THR A 95 5.42 -3.86 7.66
C THR A 95 4.15 -3.31 7.01
N VAL A 96 4.02 -3.43 5.69
CA VAL A 96 2.82 -3.03 4.97
C VAL A 96 2.11 -4.26 4.46
N VAL A 97 0.81 -4.35 4.72
CA VAL A 97 -0.08 -5.38 4.19
C VAL A 97 -1.11 -4.69 3.31
N LEU A 98 -1.11 -5.06 2.02
CA LEU A 98 -2.08 -4.53 1.04
C LEU A 98 -3.12 -5.60 0.73
N ILE A 99 -4.38 -5.21 0.74
CA ILE A 99 -5.48 -6.04 0.23
C ILE A 99 -5.92 -5.39 -1.09
N THR A 100 -5.80 -6.13 -2.19
CA THR A 100 -6.16 -5.65 -3.51
C THR A 100 -6.47 -6.80 -4.46
N HIS A 101 -7.31 -6.54 -5.43
CA HIS A 101 -7.53 -7.41 -6.58
C HIS A 101 -6.78 -6.93 -7.84
N GLU A 102 -5.99 -5.85 -7.73
CA GLU A 102 -5.25 -5.26 -8.83
C GLU A 102 -3.85 -5.88 -8.98
N MET A 103 -3.66 -6.75 -9.97
CA MET A 103 -2.37 -7.42 -10.21
C MET A 103 -1.21 -6.44 -10.42
N ASN A 104 -1.46 -5.30 -11.08
CA ASN A 104 -0.44 -4.29 -11.31
C ASN A 104 0.07 -3.68 -10.00
N VAL A 105 -0.80 -3.51 -9.01
CA VAL A 105 -0.41 -3.05 -7.66
C VAL A 105 0.52 -4.06 -7.03
N ILE A 106 0.15 -5.35 -7.06
CA ILE A 106 0.95 -6.44 -6.48
C ILE A 106 2.35 -6.46 -7.10
N LYS A 107 2.45 -6.45 -8.43
CA LYS A 107 3.72 -6.43 -9.16
C LYS A 107 4.61 -5.24 -8.82
N THR A 108 3.98 -4.07 -8.65
CA THR A 108 4.71 -2.81 -8.51
C THR A 108 5.37 -2.67 -7.15
N ILE A 109 4.77 -3.21 -6.08
CA ILE A 109 5.17 -2.83 -4.72
C ILE A 109 5.37 -4.02 -3.78
N CYS A 110 4.88 -5.23 -4.11
CA CYS A 110 4.87 -6.34 -3.18
C CYS A 110 5.99 -7.35 -3.42
N THR A 111 6.57 -7.88 -2.34
CA THR A 111 7.53 -9.02 -2.41
C THR A 111 6.87 -10.35 -2.19
N LYS A 112 5.85 -10.39 -1.34
CA LYS A 112 5.11 -11.62 -1.02
C LYS A 112 3.65 -11.41 -1.33
N VAL A 113 2.96 -12.51 -1.62
CA VAL A 113 1.53 -12.55 -1.87
C VAL A 113 0.89 -13.71 -1.11
N ALA A 114 -0.34 -13.50 -0.66
CA ALA A 114 -1.22 -14.55 -0.20
C ALA A 114 -2.54 -14.48 -0.97
N VAL A 115 -2.87 -15.54 -1.69
CA VAL A 115 -4.14 -15.66 -2.42
C VAL A 115 -5.18 -16.22 -1.47
N ILE A 116 -6.29 -15.50 -1.28
CA ILE A 116 -7.38 -15.90 -0.40
C ILE A 116 -8.55 -16.39 -1.24
N ASP A 117 -9.06 -17.57 -0.92
CA ASP A 117 -10.25 -18.14 -1.52
C ASP A 117 -11.10 -18.82 -0.44
N GLY A 118 -12.42 -18.61 -0.50
CA GLY A 118 -13.34 -19.21 0.48
C GLY A 118 -13.01 -18.93 1.95
N GLY A 119 -12.36 -17.78 2.26
CA GLY A 119 -11.98 -17.38 3.61
C GLY A 119 -10.71 -18.07 4.14
N THR A 120 -9.97 -18.79 3.28
CA THR A 120 -8.71 -19.44 3.62
C THR A 120 -7.58 -18.97 2.69
N ILE A 121 -6.33 -19.09 3.14
CA ILE A 121 -5.17 -18.86 2.29
C ILE A 121 -5.00 -20.09 1.40
N ALA A 122 -5.29 -19.93 0.11
CA ALA A 122 -5.14 -20.99 -0.89
C ALA A 122 -3.68 -21.16 -1.31
N GLU A 123 -2.95 -20.07 -1.49
CA GLU A 123 -1.56 -20.08 -1.90
C GLU A 123 -0.83 -18.87 -1.32
N ASN A 124 0.44 -19.01 -0.94
CA ASN A 124 1.27 -17.89 -0.50
C ASN A 124 2.74 -18.14 -0.84
N GLY A 125 3.49 -17.07 -1.02
CA GLY A 125 4.92 -17.13 -1.34
C GLY A 125 5.47 -15.81 -1.82
N LEU A 126 6.63 -15.84 -2.44
CA LEU A 126 7.16 -14.70 -3.17
C LEU A 126 6.28 -14.42 -4.38
N VAL A 127 6.04 -13.13 -4.70
CA VAL A 127 5.27 -12.73 -5.89
C VAL A 127 5.84 -13.39 -7.15
N SER A 128 7.18 -13.42 -7.28
CA SER A 128 7.85 -14.07 -8.40
C SER A 128 7.57 -15.58 -8.49
N GLU A 129 7.42 -16.28 -7.38
CA GLU A 129 7.16 -17.72 -7.38
C GLU A 129 5.69 -18.01 -7.68
N VAL A 130 4.77 -17.38 -6.93
CA VAL A 130 3.33 -17.61 -7.06
C VAL A 130 2.81 -17.17 -8.43
N PHE A 131 3.38 -16.13 -9.03
CA PHE A 131 2.92 -15.63 -10.32
C PHE A 131 3.47 -16.40 -11.52
N TYR A 132 4.71 -16.90 -11.43
CA TYR A 132 5.30 -17.70 -12.52
C TYR A 132 5.02 -19.19 -12.41
N HIS A 133 4.84 -19.70 -11.20
CA HIS A 133 4.62 -21.12 -10.94
C HIS A 133 3.41 -21.36 -10.02
N PRO A 134 2.21 -20.84 -10.39
CA PRO A 134 1.02 -21.00 -9.58
C PRO A 134 0.66 -22.48 -9.46
N THR A 135 0.49 -22.93 -8.23
CA THR A 135 0.15 -24.33 -7.94
C THR A 135 -1.35 -24.54 -7.81
N GLN A 136 -2.07 -23.52 -7.33
CA GLN A 136 -3.51 -23.60 -7.08
C GLN A 136 -4.33 -23.14 -8.27
N GLU A 137 -5.44 -23.83 -8.54
CA GLU A 137 -6.33 -23.50 -9.67
C GLU A 137 -6.95 -22.10 -9.54
N VAL A 138 -7.27 -21.65 -8.32
CA VAL A 138 -7.77 -20.30 -8.07
C VAL A 138 -6.74 -19.24 -8.47
N THR A 139 -5.46 -19.47 -8.14
CA THR A 139 -4.36 -18.57 -8.53
C THR A 139 -4.20 -18.52 -10.05
N LYS A 140 -4.19 -19.67 -10.71
CA LYS A 140 -4.11 -19.76 -12.19
C LYS A 140 -5.27 -19.01 -12.85
N LYS A 141 -6.49 -19.23 -12.36
CA LYS A 141 -7.69 -18.54 -12.85
C LYS A 141 -7.60 -17.04 -12.67
N PHE A 142 -7.11 -16.57 -11.53
CA PHE A 142 -6.94 -15.17 -11.23
C PHE A 142 -5.92 -14.51 -12.18
N LEU A 143 -4.78 -15.16 -12.39
CA LEU A 143 -3.73 -14.69 -13.30
C LEU A 143 -4.17 -14.68 -14.76
N SER A 144 -4.93 -15.70 -15.21
CA SER A 144 -5.42 -15.79 -16.60
C SER A 144 -6.42 -14.69 -16.99
N GLN A 145 -7.07 -14.06 -16.02
CA GLN A 145 -8.01 -12.95 -16.25
C GLN A 145 -7.30 -11.59 -16.43
N THR A 146 -5.99 -11.56 -16.28
CA THR A 146 -5.19 -10.34 -16.39
C THR A 146 -4.32 -10.40 -17.64
N SER A 147 -3.88 -9.23 -18.16
CA SER A 147 -2.89 -9.14 -19.25
C SER A 147 -1.54 -9.79 -18.92
N PHE A 148 -1.40 -10.34 -17.73
CA PHE A 148 -0.18 -10.99 -17.24
C PHE A 148 0.11 -12.32 -17.92
N ALA A 149 -0.90 -13.05 -18.36
CA ALA A 149 -0.71 -14.31 -19.09
C ALA A 149 0.18 -14.12 -20.34
N SER A 150 -0.01 -13.03 -21.08
CA SER A 150 0.81 -12.71 -22.25
C SER A 150 2.25 -12.24 -21.90
N GLU A 151 2.43 -11.60 -20.75
CA GLU A 151 3.77 -11.17 -20.30
C GLU A 151 4.62 -12.33 -19.78
N ILE A 152 4.00 -13.37 -19.21
CA ILE A 152 4.71 -14.60 -18.74
C ILE A 152 5.30 -15.36 -19.94
N GLU A 153 4.56 -15.44 -21.06
CA GLU A 153 5.00 -16.15 -22.27
C GLU A 153 6.18 -15.45 -22.96
N GLU A 154 6.36 -14.13 -22.81
CA GLU A 154 7.42 -13.36 -23.46
C GLU A 154 8.73 -13.25 -22.66
N ARG A 155 8.77 -13.62 -21.37
CA ARG A 155 9.94 -13.39 -20.50
C ARG A 155 10.42 -14.67 -19.81
N GLU A 156 11.41 -15.33 -20.39
CA GLU A 156 12.11 -16.51 -19.84
C GLU A 156 13.06 -16.19 -18.66
N ASN A 157 13.17 -14.95 -18.16
CA ASN A 157 14.26 -14.58 -17.24
C ASN A 157 13.79 -14.18 -15.83
N ILE A 158 13.66 -15.19 -14.95
CA ILE A 158 13.30 -15.05 -13.52
C ILE A 158 14.30 -14.15 -12.74
N GLU A 159 15.57 -14.08 -13.16
CA GLU A 159 16.61 -13.30 -12.47
C GLU A 159 16.40 -11.78 -12.58
N GLU A 160 15.79 -11.31 -13.65
CA GLU A 160 15.48 -9.89 -13.85
C GLU A 160 14.37 -9.41 -12.90
N TRP A 161 13.42 -10.27 -12.57
CA TRP A 161 12.32 -10.00 -11.66
C TRP A 161 12.74 -10.00 -10.19
N LYS A 162 13.69 -10.83 -9.79
CA LYS A 162 14.25 -10.81 -8.44
C LYS A 162 14.83 -9.44 -8.07
N LYS A 163 15.34 -8.69 -9.05
CA LYS A 163 15.85 -7.32 -8.86
C LYS A 163 14.73 -6.29 -8.66
N VAL A 164 13.59 -6.50 -9.30
CA VAL A 164 12.42 -5.59 -9.21
C VAL A 164 11.75 -5.71 -7.85
N PHE A 165 11.76 -6.91 -7.24
CA PHE A 165 11.07 -7.22 -5.98
C PHE A 165 11.96 -7.18 -4.73
N ALA A 166 13.20 -6.68 -4.84
CA ALA A 166 14.18 -6.72 -3.75
C ALA A 166 13.82 -5.85 -2.52
N ASP A 167 12.95 -4.84 -2.68
CA ASP A 167 12.64 -3.84 -1.64
C ASP A 167 11.17 -3.91 -1.16
N GLY A 168 10.70 -5.07 -0.79
CA GLY A 168 9.31 -5.34 -0.79
C GLY A 168 8.41 -5.24 0.41
N ILE A 169 7.20 -5.03 0.09
CA ILE A 169 6.00 -5.00 0.91
C ILE A 169 5.36 -6.39 0.89
N ILE A 170 4.85 -6.84 2.04
CA ILE A 170 4.13 -8.12 2.18
C ILE A 170 2.64 -7.87 1.90
N ILE A 171 2.01 -8.73 1.13
CA ILE A 171 0.55 -8.79 0.97
C ILE A 171 0.01 -9.97 1.75
#